data_be95a68cc7d110f44511d5113a406345
#
_entry.id   be95a68cc7d110f44511d5113a406345
#
_cell.length_a   1.000
_cell.length_b   1.000
_cell.length_c   1.000
_cell.angle_alpha   90.00
_cell.angle_beta   90.00
_cell.angle_gamma   90.00
#
_symmetry.space_group_name_H-M   'P 1'
#
loop_
_entity.id
_entity.type
_entity.pdbx_description
1 polymer ?
#
loop_
_entity_poly.entity_id
_entity_poly.type
_entity_poly.pdbx_seq_one_letter_code
_entity_poly.pdbx_strand_id
1 'polypeptide(L)'
;DVFAYFVGVKFGKHKMAPVISPKKSIEGAIGGIVLTAVMNVIILYLFTIGCRNLYDYTFLGESNMKYLYIIPISMIGSFISMMGDLAASVIKRNFGIKDYSKLMPGHGGIMDRFDSCIFVLPTLYCIIRLLAFYTA
;
A
#
# COMPACT_ATOMS: atom_id res chain seq x y z
N ASP A 1 4.79 -0.15 2.37
CA ASP A 1 6.09 -0.82 2.60
C ASP A 1 7.09 0.05 3.35
N VAL A 2 7.22 1.35 3.03
CA VAL A 2 8.17 2.26 3.73
C VAL A 2 7.86 2.33 5.23
N PHE A 3 6.60 2.55 5.61
CA PHE A 3 6.19 2.57 7.01
C PHE A 3 6.34 1.21 7.70
N ALA A 4 6.03 0.13 6.98
CA ALA A 4 6.23 -1.23 7.49
C ALA A 4 7.72 -1.51 7.77
N TYR A 5 8.62 -1.01 6.93
CA TYR A 5 10.05 -1.10 7.15
C TYR A 5 10.50 -0.32 8.39
N PHE A 6 10.10 0.95 8.52
CA PHE A 6 10.49 1.76 9.69
C PHE A 6 9.99 1.19 11.01
N VAL A 7 8.73 0.76 11.06
CA VAL A 7 8.16 0.13 12.26
C VAL A 7 8.82 -1.22 12.51
N GLY A 8 9.06 -2.01 11.47
CA GLY A 8 9.71 -3.31 11.56
C GLY A 8 11.14 -3.25 12.08
N VAL A 9 11.92 -2.23 11.70
CA VAL A 9 13.28 -2.01 12.21
C VAL A 9 13.27 -1.62 13.68
N LYS A 10 12.30 -0.77 14.09
CA LYS A 10 12.26 -0.23 15.46
C LYS A 10 11.58 -1.18 16.47
N PHE A 11 10.54 -1.88 16.05
CA PHE A 11 9.70 -2.69 16.95
C PHE A 11 9.59 -4.16 16.56
N GLY A 12 10.15 -4.58 15.40
CA GLY A 12 10.01 -5.94 14.89
C GLY A 12 10.74 -6.98 15.73
N LYS A 13 9.99 -7.81 16.44
CA LYS A 13 10.50 -8.96 17.18
C LYS A 13 10.25 -10.26 16.45
N HIS A 14 9.10 -10.40 15.79
CA HIS A 14 8.70 -11.64 15.13
C HIS A 14 8.81 -11.49 13.61
N LYS A 15 9.59 -12.38 12.98
CA LYS A 15 9.77 -12.40 11.53
C LYS A 15 8.53 -13.02 10.86
N MET A 16 7.99 -12.37 9.84
CA MET A 16 6.80 -12.81 9.12
C MET A 16 7.10 -14.00 8.19
N ALA A 17 8.21 -13.95 7.47
CA ALA A 17 8.59 -14.97 6.50
C ALA A 17 10.13 -15.12 6.47
N PRO A 18 10.75 -15.86 7.41
CA PRO A 18 12.20 -15.91 7.55
C PRO A 18 12.92 -16.47 6.33
N VAL A 19 12.28 -17.40 5.60
CA VAL A 19 12.84 -18.05 4.42
C VAL A 19 12.70 -17.19 3.16
N ILE A 20 11.58 -16.48 3.01
CA ILE A 20 11.22 -15.72 1.80
C ILE A 20 11.75 -14.29 1.90
N SER A 21 11.47 -13.62 3.02
CA SER A 21 11.86 -12.24 3.28
C SER A 21 12.25 -12.04 4.75
N PRO A 22 13.52 -12.23 5.11
CA PRO A 22 13.97 -12.18 6.52
C PRO A 22 13.91 -10.78 7.14
N LYS A 23 13.70 -9.74 6.32
CA LYS A 23 13.60 -8.34 6.77
C LYS A 23 12.18 -7.93 7.17
N LYS A 24 11.14 -8.71 6.83
CA LYS A 24 9.75 -8.40 7.15
C LYS A 24 9.35 -8.95 8.52
N SER A 25 8.80 -8.08 9.37
CA SER A 25 8.26 -8.43 10.68
C SER A 25 6.74 -8.26 10.72
N ILE A 26 6.07 -9.03 11.57
CA ILE A 26 4.62 -8.97 11.77
C ILE A 26 4.25 -7.60 12.37
N GLU A 27 5.01 -7.12 13.32
CA GLU A 27 4.81 -5.81 13.96
C GLU A 27 4.99 -4.68 12.95
N GLY A 28 5.97 -4.83 12.03
CA GLY A 28 6.16 -3.91 10.92
C GLY A 28 4.98 -3.88 9.96
N ALA A 29 4.39 -5.05 9.68
CA ALA A 29 3.21 -5.16 8.83
C ALA A 29 2.00 -4.43 9.43
N ILE A 30 1.68 -4.71 10.69
CA ILE A 30 0.57 -4.08 11.41
C ILE A 30 0.79 -2.56 11.51
N GLY A 31 1.99 -2.15 11.93
CA GLY A 31 2.34 -0.73 12.01
C GLY A 31 2.31 -0.03 10.65
N GLY A 32 2.72 -0.72 9.59
CA GLY A 32 2.63 -0.22 8.22
C GLY A 32 1.19 0.05 7.78
N ILE A 33 0.27 -0.86 8.07
CA ILE A 33 -1.16 -0.72 7.74
C ILE A 33 -1.75 0.50 8.48
N VAL A 34 -1.52 0.60 9.78
CA VAL A 34 -2.06 1.70 10.61
C VAL A 34 -1.49 3.05 10.17
N LEU A 35 -0.16 3.15 10.03
CA LEU A 35 0.49 4.39 9.62
C LEU A 35 0.09 4.82 8.20
N THR A 36 -0.09 3.88 7.28
CA THR A 36 -0.57 4.18 5.93
C THR A 36 -1.99 4.76 5.98
N ALA A 37 -2.88 4.21 6.79
CA ALA A 37 -4.23 4.74 6.96
C ALA A 37 -4.21 6.18 7.52
N VAL A 38 -3.41 6.44 8.55
CA VAL A 38 -3.25 7.78 9.14
C VAL A 38 -2.69 8.77 8.10
N MET A 39 -1.64 8.39 7.37
CA MET A 39 -1.05 9.25 6.33
C MET A 39 -2.03 9.55 5.20
N ASN A 40 -2.85 8.59 4.78
CA ASN A 40 -3.86 8.83 3.76
C ASN A 40 -4.95 9.81 4.22
N VAL A 41 -5.35 9.77 5.49
CA VAL A 41 -6.27 10.76 6.06
C VAL A 41 -5.62 12.16 6.05
N ILE A 42 -4.36 12.28 6.44
CA ILE A 42 -3.62 13.55 6.42
C ILE A 42 -3.50 14.08 4.98
N ILE A 43 -3.13 13.23 4.03
CA ILE A 43 -3.01 13.61 2.61
C ILE A 43 -4.36 14.08 2.07
N LEU A 44 -5.45 13.35 2.37
CA LEU A 44 -6.78 13.74 1.95
C LEU A 44 -7.19 15.10 2.53
N TYR A 45 -6.87 15.34 3.80
CA TYR A 45 -7.13 16.62 4.47
C TYR A 45 -6.36 17.77 3.81
N LEU A 46 -5.06 17.59 3.60
CA LEU A 46 -4.21 18.58 2.91
C LEU A 46 -4.66 18.83 1.47
N PHE A 47 -5.03 17.77 0.75
CA PHE A 47 -5.56 17.87 -0.61
C PHE A 47 -6.89 18.66 -0.61
N THR A 48 -7.79 18.38 0.32
CA THR A 48 -9.07 19.09 0.43
C THR A 48 -8.85 20.59 0.70
N ILE A 49 -7.88 20.97 1.53
CA ILE A 49 -7.54 22.38 1.78
C ILE A 49 -6.90 23.02 0.54
N GLY A 50 -5.92 22.33 -0.07
CA GLY A 50 -5.17 22.87 -1.20
C GLY A 50 -6.01 23.01 -2.48
N CYS A 51 -6.91 22.08 -2.73
CA CYS A 51 -7.73 22.08 -3.94
C CYS A 51 -9.09 22.78 -3.79
N ARG A 52 -9.47 23.19 -2.57
CA ARG A 52 -10.74 23.89 -2.31
C ARG A 52 -10.91 25.17 -3.15
N ASN A 53 -9.80 25.82 -3.51
CA ASN A 53 -9.79 27.03 -4.32
C ASN A 53 -9.63 26.79 -5.82
N LEU A 54 -9.30 25.55 -6.25
CA LEU A 54 -8.99 25.25 -7.65
C LEU A 54 -10.08 24.45 -8.37
N TYR A 55 -10.80 23.58 -7.65
CA TYR A 55 -11.81 22.71 -8.24
C TYR A 55 -12.90 22.37 -7.23
N ASP A 56 -14.15 22.48 -7.68
CA ASP A 56 -15.36 22.01 -6.98
C ASP A 56 -15.42 20.46 -7.03
N TYR A 57 -14.37 19.80 -6.50
CA TYR A 57 -14.26 18.35 -6.55
C TYR A 57 -15.04 17.71 -5.39
N THR A 58 -16.27 17.37 -5.65
CA THR A 58 -17.08 16.47 -4.81
C THR A 58 -16.81 15.00 -5.21
N PHE A 59 -15.57 14.52 -5.05
CA PHE A 59 -15.24 13.13 -5.42
C PHE A 59 -15.94 12.07 -4.53
N LEU A 60 -16.30 12.41 -3.31
CA LEU A 60 -16.97 11.52 -2.35
C LEU A 60 -18.09 12.25 -1.55
N GLY A 61 -18.72 13.26 -2.15
CA GLY A 61 -19.77 14.05 -1.49
C GLY A 61 -19.23 15.08 -0.48
N GLU A 62 -20.07 16.06 -0.13
CA GLU A 62 -19.72 17.16 0.80
C GLU A 62 -19.61 16.75 2.27
N SER A 63 -19.91 15.50 2.61
CA SER A 63 -20.01 15.05 3.99
C SER A 63 -18.68 14.53 4.56
N ASN A 64 -18.51 14.61 5.88
CA ASN A 64 -17.42 14.01 6.65
C ASN A 64 -17.27 12.50 6.43
N MET A 65 -18.22 11.87 5.74
CA MET A 65 -18.23 10.45 5.38
C MET A 65 -17.04 10.04 4.51
N LYS A 66 -16.46 10.95 3.69
CA LYS A 66 -15.26 10.65 2.89
C LYS A 66 -14.06 10.20 3.74
N TYR A 67 -13.89 10.78 4.93
CA TYR A 67 -12.82 10.38 5.86
C TYR A 67 -13.08 8.99 6.44
N LEU A 68 -14.35 8.63 6.65
CA LEU A 68 -14.73 7.32 7.18
C LEU A 68 -14.47 6.21 6.15
N TYR A 69 -14.69 6.46 4.85
CA TYR A 69 -14.44 5.48 3.80
C TYR A 69 -12.95 5.31 3.47
N ILE A 70 -12.13 6.37 3.57
CA ILE A 70 -10.72 6.28 3.21
C ILE A 70 -9.92 5.37 4.15
N ILE A 71 -10.31 5.26 5.42
CA ILE A 71 -9.61 4.43 6.41
C ILE A 71 -9.65 2.95 6.02
N PRO A 72 -10.84 2.30 5.86
CA PRO A 72 -10.89 0.90 5.49
C PRO A 72 -10.30 0.63 4.10
N ILE A 73 -10.49 1.52 3.13
CA ILE A 73 -9.89 1.39 1.81
C ILE A 73 -8.35 1.39 1.90
N SER A 74 -7.78 2.29 2.69
CA SER A 74 -6.34 2.36 2.90
C SER A 74 -5.78 1.13 3.60
N MET A 75 -6.50 0.61 4.59
CA MET A 75 -6.11 -0.62 5.30
C MET A 75 -6.11 -1.83 4.37
N ILE A 76 -7.17 -2.00 3.58
CA ILE A 76 -7.29 -3.09 2.60
C ILE A 76 -6.19 -2.94 1.53
N GLY A 77 -5.99 -1.76 0.97
CA GLY A 77 -4.96 -1.49 -0.02
C GLY A 77 -3.55 -1.76 0.49
N SER A 78 -3.25 -1.37 1.72
CA SER A 78 -1.96 -1.63 2.37
C SER A 78 -1.74 -3.13 2.62
N PHE A 79 -2.77 -3.86 3.05
CA PHE A 79 -2.72 -5.31 3.24
C PHE A 79 -2.45 -6.04 1.91
N ILE A 80 -3.17 -5.67 0.84
CA ILE A 80 -3.00 -6.27 -0.49
C ILE A 80 -1.62 -5.94 -1.08
N SER A 81 -1.13 -4.72 -0.89
CA SER A 81 0.23 -4.32 -1.26
C SER A 81 1.28 -5.25 -0.64
N MET A 82 1.14 -5.51 0.64
CA MET A 82 2.05 -6.39 1.38
C MET A 82 1.96 -7.85 0.90
N MET A 83 0.75 -8.34 0.62
CA MET A 83 0.55 -9.69 0.06
C MET A 83 1.14 -9.81 -1.35
N GLY A 84 0.99 -8.76 -2.18
CA GLY A 84 1.56 -8.70 -3.53
C GLY A 84 3.08 -8.78 -3.52
N ASP A 85 3.73 -8.02 -2.64
CA ASP A 85 5.18 -8.04 -2.50
C ASP A 85 5.70 -9.39 -1.94
N LEU A 86 4.95 -10.02 -1.03
CA LEU A 86 5.29 -11.39 -0.58
C LEU A 86 5.14 -12.41 -1.71
N ALA A 87 4.05 -12.33 -2.48
CA ALA A 87 3.83 -13.22 -3.62
C ALA A 87 4.95 -13.09 -4.68
N ALA A 88 5.32 -11.87 -5.03
CA ALA A 88 6.43 -11.61 -5.93
C ALA A 88 7.75 -12.14 -5.37
N SER A 89 7.96 -12.02 -4.06
CA SER A 89 9.16 -12.56 -3.40
C SER A 89 9.20 -14.09 -3.45
N VAL A 90 8.07 -14.77 -3.27
CA VAL A 90 7.95 -16.24 -3.41
C VAL A 90 8.31 -16.67 -4.83
N ILE A 91 7.75 -16.01 -5.83
CA ILE A 91 8.03 -16.31 -7.25
C ILE A 91 9.53 -16.17 -7.51
N LYS A 92 10.17 -15.08 -7.08
CA LYS A 92 11.63 -14.87 -7.25
C LYS A 92 12.44 -16.01 -6.63
N ARG A 93 12.07 -16.45 -5.43
CA ARG A 93 12.79 -17.57 -4.75
C ARG A 93 12.59 -18.91 -5.43
N ASN A 94 11.39 -19.19 -5.96
CA ASN A 94 11.15 -20.42 -6.71
C ASN A 94 11.99 -20.53 -7.99
N PHE A 95 12.29 -19.40 -8.63
CA PHE A 95 13.18 -19.35 -9.79
C PHE A 95 14.67 -19.19 -9.41
N GLY A 96 15.02 -19.21 -8.13
CA GLY A 96 16.41 -19.07 -7.67
C GLY A 96 17.02 -17.68 -7.91
N ILE A 97 16.18 -16.68 -8.23
CA ILE A 97 16.62 -15.30 -8.49
C ILE A 97 16.28 -14.41 -7.28
N LYS A 98 17.03 -13.33 -7.13
CA LYS A 98 16.80 -12.33 -6.10
C LYS A 98 16.04 -11.12 -6.67
N ASP A 99 16.39 -10.68 -7.84
CA ASP A 99 15.82 -9.54 -8.55
C ASP A 99 15.43 -9.97 -9.96
N TYR A 100 14.33 -9.44 -10.52
CA TYR A 100 13.86 -9.81 -11.87
C TYR A 100 14.82 -9.36 -12.98
N SER A 101 15.55 -8.28 -12.76
CA SER A 101 16.53 -7.78 -13.73
C SER A 101 17.59 -6.91 -13.05
N LYS A 102 18.75 -6.76 -13.71
CA LYS A 102 19.82 -5.84 -13.27
C LYS A 102 19.83 -4.55 -14.10
N LEU A 103 18.66 -4.10 -14.58
CA LEU A 103 18.55 -2.97 -15.49
C LEU A 103 19.02 -1.65 -14.84
N MET A 104 18.84 -1.51 -13.53
CA MET A 104 19.34 -0.37 -12.77
C MET A 104 20.52 -0.80 -11.90
N PRO A 105 21.75 -0.33 -12.16
CA PRO A 105 22.90 -0.65 -11.34
C PRO A 105 22.66 -0.27 -9.88
N GLY A 106 22.73 -1.24 -8.97
CA GLY A 106 22.55 -1.05 -7.54
C GLY A 106 21.10 -0.93 -7.03
N HIS A 107 20.07 -0.89 -7.90
CA HIS A 107 18.67 -0.70 -7.51
C HIS A 107 17.71 -1.82 -7.92
N GLY A 108 18.17 -2.88 -8.58
CA GLY A 108 17.35 -4.01 -9.02
C GLY A 108 16.60 -3.75 -10.33
N GLY A 109 15.54 -4.54 -10.58
CA GLY A 109 14.72 -4.44 -11.78
C GLY A 109 13.56 -3.45 -11.64
N ILE A 110 13.07 -2.96 -12.78
CA ILE A 110 11.84 -2.13 -12.82
C ILE A 110 10.66 -2.90 -12.23
N MET A 111 10.52 -4.19 -12.55
CA MET A 111 9.44 -5.05 -12.06
C MET A 111 9.46 -5.17 -10.53
N ASP A 112 10.64 -5.15 -9.90
CA ASP A 112 10.79 -5.19 -8.43
C ASP A 112 10.26 -3.93 -7.73
N ARG A 113 10.00 -2.85 -8.48
CA ARG A 113 9.43 -1.60 -7.98
C ARG A 113 7.92 -1.56 -8.09
N PHE A 114 7.37 -2.28 -9.05
CA PHE A 114 5.94 -2.28 -9.36
C PHE A 114 5.22 -3.56 -8.95
N ASP A 115 5.90 -4.52 -8.31
CA ASP A 115 5.33 -5.79 -7.89
C ASP A 115 4.09 -5.63 -7.00
N SER A 116 4.15 -4.73 -6.01
CA SER A 116 3.00 -4.39 -5.17
C SER A 116 1.89 -3.67 -5.93
N CYS A 117 2.24 -2.79 -6.88
CA CYS A 117 1.28 -1.99 -7.65
C CYS A 117 0.38 -2.86 -8.54
N ILE A 118 0.91 -3.96 -9.07
CA ILE A 118 0.15 -4.90 -9.92
C ILE A 118 -1.07 -5.45 -9.19
N PHE A 119 -0.98 -5.66 -7.88
CA PHE A 119 -2.09 -6.14 -7.06
C PHE A 119 -2.97 -5.01 -6.54
N VAL A 120 -2.38 -3.89 -6.16
CA VAL A 120 -3.10 -2.77 -5.53
C VAL A 120 -3.98 -2.03 -6.54
N LEU A 121 -3.48 -1.75 -7.75
CA LEU A 121 -4.22 -0.95 -8.74
C LEU A 121 -5.56 -1.59 -9.18
N PRO A 122 -5.61 -2.89 -9.58
CA PRO A 122 -6.89 -3.51 -9.95
C PRO A 122 -7.84 -3.59 -8.76
N THR A 123 -7.32 -3.84 -7.55
CA THR A 123 -8.16 -3.94 -6.36
C THR A 123 -8.77 -2.59 -5.99
N LEU A 124 -7.99 -1.52 -6.00
CA LEU A 124 -8.50 -0.16 -5.79
C LEU A 124 -9.54 0.22 -6.83
N TYR A 125 -9.31 -0.12 -8.10
CA TYR A 125 -10.28 0.12 -9.16
C TYR A 125 -11.61 -0.59 -8.87
N CYS A 126 -11.58 -1.87 -8.48
CA CYS A 126 -12.78 -2.63 -8.12
C CYS A 126 -13.51 -2.01 -6.92
N ILE A 127 -12.78 -1.61 -5.86
CA ILE A 127 -13.37 -0.99 -4.68
C ILE A 127 -14.04 0.34 -5.04
N ILE A 128 -13.38 1.18 -5.82
CA ILE A 128 -13.93 2.49 -6.26
C ILE A 128 -15.18 2.27 -7.11
N ARG A 129 -15.18 1.30 -8.02
CA ARG A 129 -16.36 0.99 -8.84
C ARG A 129 -17.53 0.46 -8.03
N LEU A 130 -17.26 -0.38 -7.03
CA LEU A 130 -18.29 -0.87 -6.10
C LEU A 130 -18.87 0.28 -5.27
N LEU A 131 -18.04 1.17 -4.74
CA LEU A 131 -18.51 2.33 -4.00
C LEU A 131 -19.34 3.27 -4.89
N ALA A 132 -18.88 3.55 -6.10
CA ALA A 132 -19.62 4.37 -7.06
C ALA A 132 -20.99 3.77 -7.41
N PHE A 133 -21.09 2.44 -7.49
CA PHE A 133 -22.35 1.75 -7.72
C PHE A 133 -23.32 1.86 -6.53
N TYR A 134 -22.78 1.86 -5.29
CA TYR A 134 -23.60 2.00 -4.07
C TYR A 134 -24.03 3.43 -3.78
N THR A 135 -23.32 4.43 -4.32
CA THR A 135 -23.60 5.86 -4.09
C THR A 135 -24.39 6.51 -5.22
N ALA A 136 -24.58 5.82 -6.33
CA ALA A 136 -25.42 6.24 -7.46
C ALA A 136 -26.87 5.78 -7.28
#